data_922845b96b6d949c9bfce8f6a693ed97
#
_entry.id   922845b96b6d949c9bfce8f6a693ed97
#
_cell.length_a   1.000
_cell.length_b   1.000
_cell.length_c   1.000
_cell.angle_alpha   90.00
_cell.angle_beta   90.00
_cell.angle_gamma   90.00
#
_symmetry.space_group_name_H-M   'P 1'
#
loop_
_entity.id
_entity.type
_entity.pdbx_description
1 polymer ?
#
loop_
_entity_poly.entity_id
_entity_poly.type
_entity_poly.pdbx_seq_one_letter_code
_entity_poly.pdbx_strand_id
1 'polypeptide(L)'
;MSKEENAVFVGRRPTMNYVMATMMILNKGEECTVKARGRAISHAVDVCEILRNRFLKGTQYKDIKLATEQLEGENGQNNNVSSIEIVLAPPK
;
A
#
# COMPACT_ATOMS: atom_id res chain seq x y z
N MET A 1 -9.13 7.14 15.88
CA MET A 1 -8.28 6.05 15.35
C MET A 1 -7.10 6.59 14.61
N SER A 2 -5.96 6.02 14.85
CA SER A 2 -4.74 6.41 14.16
C SER A 2 -4.82 5.94 12.70
N LYS A 3 -4.36 6.77 11.76
CA LYS A 3 -4.32 6.39 10.34
C LYS A 3 -3.47 5.16 10.08
N GLU A 4 -2.58 4.82 11.02
CA GLU A 4 -1.69 3.67 10.87
C GLU A 4 -2.42 2.33 11.00
N GLU A 5 -3.56 2.29 11.69
CA GLU A 5 -4.36 1.09 11.81
C GLU A 5 -4.96 0.65 10.48
N ASN A 6 -5.10 1.58 9.55
CA ASN A 6 -5.65 1.32 8.22
C ASN A 6 -4.58 1.32 7.14
N ALA A 7 -3.35 0.99 7.51
CA ALA A 7 -2.24 0.93 6.57
C ALA A 7 -1.77 -0.51 6.40
N VAL A 8 -1.44 -0.85 5.16
CA VAL A 8 -0.85 -2.14 4.81
C VAL A 8 0.51 -1.87 4.19
N PHE A 9 1.56 -2.40 4.81
CA PHE A 9 2.93 -2.25 4.31
C PHE A 9 3.30 -3.44 3.46
N VAL A 10 3.47 -3.22 2.17
CA VAL A 10 3.79 -4.27 1.22
C VAL A 10 5.30 -4.51 1.21
N GLY A 11 5.67 -5.77 1.38
CA GLY A 11 7.07 -6.20 1.36
C GLY A 11 7.24 -7.47 0.55
N ARG A 12 7.83 -8.50 1.17
CA ARG A 12 8.24 -9.72 0.48
C ARG A 12 7.29 -10.89 0.61
N ARG A 13 6.20 -10.74 1.33
CA ARG A 13 5.25 -11.83 1.49
C ARG A 13 4.45 -12.04 0.21
N PRO A 14 3.79 -13.19 0.06
CA PRO A 14 2.94 -13.42 -1.11
C PRO A 14 1.88 -12.34 -1.27
N THR A 15 1.58 -12.02 -2.52
CA THR A 15 0.64 -10.96 -2.88
C THR A 15 -0.70 -11.10 -2.15
N MET A 16 -1.23 -12.32 -2.07
CA MET A 16 -2.55 -12.53 -1.48
C MET A 16 -2.62 -12.19 0.00
N ASN A 17 -1.49 -12.26 0.72
CA ASN A 17 -1.47 -11.84 2.13
C ASN A 17 -1.85 -10.36 2.25
N TYR A 18 -1.33 -9.52 1.36
CA TYR A 18 -1.63 -8.09 1.38
C TYR A 18 -3.02 -7.79 0.83
N VAL A 19 -3.45 -8.54 -0.18
CA VAL A 19 -4.80 -8.38 -0.73
C VAL A 19 -5.84 -8.65 0.35
N MET A 20 -5.67 -9.74 1.11
CA MET A 20 -6.60 -10.08 2.18
C MET A 20 -6.61 -9.04 3.30
N ALA A 21 -5.43 -8.56 3.70
CA ALA A 21 -5.33 -7.55 4.74
C ALA A 21 -6.03 -6.25 4.32
N THR A 22 -5.81 -5.83 3.09
CA THR A 22 -6.43 -4.61 2.54
C THR A 22 -7.95 -4.78 2.45
N MET A 23 -8.39 -5.95 1.99
CA MET A 23 -9.82 -6.24 1.87
C MET A 23 -10.53 -6.19 3.21
N MET A 24 -9.91 -6.67 4.27
CA MET A 24 -10.49 -6.62 5.61
C MET A 24 -10.77 -5.19 6.06
N ILE A 25 -9.85 -4.27 5.76
CA ILE A 25 -10.03 -2.87 6.12
C ILE A 25 -11.17 -2.25 5.29
N LEU A 26 -11.15 -2.47 3.98
CA LEU A 26 -12.16 -1.89 3.09
C LEU A 26 -13.56 -2.44 3.36
N ASN A 27 -13.65 -3.71 3.78
CA ASN A 27 -14.95 -4.33 4.09
C ASN A 27 -15.60 -3.72 5.34
N LYS A 28 -14.83 -3.03 6.18
CA LYS A 28 -15.38 -2.29 7.31
C LYS A 28 -15.95 -0.93 6.89
N GLY A 29 -15.86 -0.59 5.61
CA GLY A 29 -16.26 0.72 5.11
C GLY A 29 -15.22 1.80 5.33
N GLU A 30 -13.99 1.42 5.66
CA GLU A 30 -12.90 2.36 5.94
C GLU A 30 -11.94 2.44 4.77
N GLU A 31 -11.25 3.58 4.65
CA GLU A 31 -10.17 3.73 3.67
C GLU A 31 -8.96 2.96 4.12
N CYS A 32 -8.18 2.47 3.16
CA CYS A 32 -6.95 1.75 3.43
C CYS A 32 -5.80 2.40 2.66
N THR A 33 -4.69 2.64 3.34
CA THR A 33 -3.47 3.15 2.69
C THR A 33 -2.50 2.00 2.50
N VAL A 34 -2.17 1.71 1.24
CA VAL A 34 -1.19 0.69 0.90
C VAL A 34 0.15 1.38 0.66
N LYS A 35 1.15 0.99 1.41
CA LYS A 35 2.47 1.65 1.41
C LYS A 35 3.54 0.68 0.97
N ALA A 36 4.52 1.18 0.21
CA ALA A 36 5.65 0.38 -0.21
C ALA A 36 6.86 1.26 -0.52
N ARG A 37 8.03 0.67 -0.48
CA ARG A 37 9.30 1.32 -0.79
C ARG A 37 10.10 0.50 -1.79
N GLY A 38 10.84 1.22 -2.62
CA GLY A 38 11.80 0.60 -3.52
C GLY A 38 11.17 -0.46 -4.41
N ARG A 39 11.75 -1.64 -4.39
CA ARG A 39 11.28 -2.74 -5.26
C ARG A 39 9.88 -3.24 -4.93
N ALA A 40 9.37 -2.94 -3.74
CA ALA A 40 8.03 -3.36 -3.36
C ALA A 40 6.95 -2.47 -3.96
N ILE A 41 7.30 -1.36 -4.61
CA ILE A 41 6.32 -0.44 -5.19
C ILE A 41 5.47 -1.12 -6.26
N SER A 42 6.09 -1.84 -7.20
CA SER A 42 5.31 -2.54 -8.22
C SER A 42 4.42 -3.61 -7.59
N HIS A 43 4.90 -4.26 -6.54
CA HIS A 43 4.13 -5.27 -5.79
C HIS A 43 2.89 -4.63 -5.15
N ALA A 44 3.03 -3.41 -4.60
CA ALA A 44 1.90 -2.68 -4.02
C ALA A 44 0.85 -2.35 -5.09
N VAL A 45 1.28 -1.98 -6.28
CA VAL A 45 0.36 -1.72 -7.40
C VAL A 45 -0.39 -3.01 -7.76
N ASP A 46 0.32 -4.14 -7.82
CA ASP A 46 -0.30 -5.44 -8.10
C ASP A 46 -1.36 -5.79 -7.05
N VAL A 47 -1.05 -5.57 -5.77
CA VAL A 47 -2.01 -5.80 -4.68
C VAL A 47 -3.29 -5.00 -4.90
N CYS A 48 -3.15 -3.71 -5.16
CA CYS A 48 -4.30 -2.82 -5.34
C CYS A 48 -5.13 -3.21 -6.58
N GLU A 49 -4.46 -3.54 -7.69
CA GLU A 49 -5.17 -3.89 -8.91
C GLU A 49 -5.85 -5.25 -8.81
N ILE A 50 -5.24 -6.23 -8.18
CA ILE A 50 -5.87 -7.53 -7.96
C ILE A 50 -7.10 -7.38 -7.07
N LEU A 51 -6.97 -6.62 -5.99
CA LEU A 51 -8.08 -6.36 -5.09
C LEU A 51 -9.26 -5.72 -5.84
N ARG A 52 -8.98 -4.67 -6.58
CA ARG A 52 -10.00 -3.89 -7.27
C ARG A 52 -10.68 -4.67 -8.40
N ASN A 53 -9.91 -5.44 -9.13
CA ASN A 53 -10.42 -6.12 -10.31
C ASN A 53 -11.05 -7.47 -10.02
N ARG A 54 -10.62 -8.16 -8.96
CA ARG A 54 -11.05 -9.54 -8.70
C ARG A 54 -11.88 -9.72 -7.44
N PHE A 55 -11.69 -8.88 -6.43
CA PHE A 55 -12.31 -9.10 -5.11
C PHE A 55 -13.32 -8.03 -4.74
N LEU A 56 -12.93 -6.77 -4.78
CA LEU A 56 -13.82 -5.67 -4.42
C LEU A 56 -13.95 -4.71 -5.59
N LYS A 57 -14.78 -5.09 -6.56
CA LYS A 57 -15.07 -4.23 -7.70
C LYS A 57 -15.75 -2.97 -7.19
N GLY A 58 -15.37 -1.83 -7.73
CA GLY A 58 -15.86 -0.54 -7.26
C GLY A 58 -14.93 0.15 -6.28
N THR A 59 -13.90 -0.53 -5.79
CA THR A 59 -12.85 0.11 -5.00
C THR A 59 -12.20 1.21 -5.83
N GLN A 60 -12.04 2.38 -5.24
CA GLN A 60 -11.52 3.55 -5.95
C GLN A 60 -10.17 3.97 -5.40
N TYR A 61 -9.32 4.44 -6.31
CA TYR A 61 -8.08 5.11 -5.91
C TYR A 61 -8.44 6.53 -5.51
N LYS A 62 -8.30 6.84 -4.23
CA LYS A 62 -8.62 8.16 -3.72
C LYS A 62 -7.43 9.10 -3.86
N ASP A 63 -6.23 8.62 -3.58
CA ASP A 63 -5.03 9.42 -3.64
C ASP A 63 -3.82 8.52 -3.83
N ILE A 64 -2.79 9.05 -4.48
CA ILE A 64 -1.51 8.37 -4.63
C ILE A 64 -0.42 9.40 -4.37
N LYS A 65 0.43 9.11 -3.38
CA LYS A 65 1.54 9.99 -3.03
C LYS A 65 2.84 9.31 -3.34
N LEU A 66 3.73 10.04 -3.97
CA LEU A 66 5.08 9.58 -4.26
C LEU A 66 6.07 10.42 -3.46
N ALA A 67 7.10 9.78 -2.96
CA ALA A 67 8.14 10.49 -2.23
C ALA A 67 9.48 9.78 -2.37
N THR A 68 10.53 10.49 -2.01
CA THR A 68 11.86 9.93 -1.90
C THR A 68 12.26 10.01 -0.43
N GLU A 69 12.62 8.88 0.14
CA GLU A 69 13.07 8.83 1.52
C GLU A 69 14.59 8.63 1.55
N GLN A 70 15.25 9.30 2.49
CA GLN A 70 16.65 9.08 2.71
C GLN A 70 16.81 8.09 3.85
N LEU A 71 17.48 6.97 3.56
CA LEU A 71 17.77 5.96 4.55
C LEU A 71 19.26 5.98 4.86
N GLU A 72 19.61 5.99 6.15
CA GLU A 72 21.00 5.88 6.56
C GLU A 72 21.43 4.44 6.44
N GLY A 73 22.43 4.21 5.57
CA GLY A 73 23.04 2.91 5.44
C GLY A 73 24.20 2.75 6.43
N GLU A 74 24.79 1.57 6.41
CA GLU A 74 26.02 1.32 7.15
C GLU A 74 27.11 2.27 6.65
N ASN A 75 28.02 2.70 7.55
CA ASN A 75 29.11 3.61 7.24
C ASN A 75 28.67 5.05 6.95
N GLY A 76 27.49 5.45 7.39
CA GLY A 76 27.06 6.83 7.23
C GLY A 76 26.66 7.24 5.82
N GLN A 77 26.50 6.29 4.91
CA GLN A 77 26.05 6.59 3.56
C GLN A 77 24.53 6.77 3.54
N ASN A 78 24.07 7.83 2.89
CA ASN A 78 22.65 8.07 2.68
C ASN A 78 22.23 7.46 1.36
N ASN A 79 21.20 6.61 1.41
CA ASN A 79 20.61 6.03 0.23
C ASN A 79 19.23 6.61 0.02
N ASN A 80 18.93 7.01 -1.22
CA ASN A 80 17.61 7.49 -1.57
C ASN A 80 16.75 6.31 -2.01
N VAL A 81 15.56 6.20 -1.44
CA VAL A 81 14.62 5.13 -1.75
C VAL A 81 13.30 5.77 -2.11
N SER A 82 12.74 5.36 -3.25
CA SER A 82 11.39 5.81 -3.65
C SER A 82 10.35 5.14 -2.78
N SER A 83 9.29 5.87 -2.47
CA SER A 83 8.16 5.34 -1.72
C SER A 83 6.84 5.71 -2.38
N ILE A 84 5.81 4.92 -2.10
CA ILE A 84 4.46 5.17 -2.59
C ILE A 84 3.46 4.93 -1.45
N GLU A 85 2.43 5.77 -1.42
CA GLU A 85 1.27 5.57 -0.56
C GLU A 85 0.03 5.64 -1.45
N ILE A 86 -0.70 4.54 -1.51
CA ILE A 86 -1.91 4.43 -2.33
C ILE A 86 -3.10 4.39 -1.38
N VAL A 87 -3.95 5.40 -1.43
CA VAL A 87 -5.15 5.46 -0.60
C VAL A 87 -6.32 4.90 -1.39
N LEU A 88 -6.90 3.81 -0.88
CA LEU A 88 -8.05 3.16 -1.49
C LEU A 88 -9.30 3.50 -0.69
N ALA A 89 -10.37 3.80 -1.42
CA ALA A 89 -11.69 4.00 -0.83
C ALA A 89 -12.55 2.77 -1.12
N PRO A 90 -13.35 2.32 -0.14
CA PRO A 90 -14.19 1.14 -0.36
C PRO A 90 -15.25 1.40 -1.42
N PRO A 91 -15.80 0.34 -2.03
CA PRO A 91 -16.90 0.49 -2.98
C PRO A 91 -18.11 1.13 -2.30
N LYS A 92 -18.81 1.94 -3.06
CA LYS A 92 -20.04 2.56 -2.56
C LYS A 92 -21.21 1.60 -2.65
#